data_c4b17af7ec77cc7cb94044697efa1558
#
_entry.id   c4b17af7ec77cc7cb94044697efa1558
#
_cell.length_a   1.000
_cell.length_b   1.000
_cell.length_c   1.000
_cell.angle_alpha   90.00
_cell.angle_beta   90.00
_cell.angle_gamma   90.00
#
_symmetry.space_group_name_H-M   'P 1'
#
loop_
_entity.id
_entity.type
_entity.pdbx_description
1 polymer ?
#
loop_
_entity_poly.entity_id
_entity_poly.type
_entity_poly.pdbx_seq_one_letter_code
_entity_poly.pdbx_strand_id
1 'polypeptide(L)'
;SKEMGLTYTSDNIAEAAKITFLNVVIITVLFKTADFIRRRIMVDRPVKMITDAAQRIMNGDFSVRVKHVHGSGMEGFNQIGESINAMAEELSSVETLRTDFIANVSHEMKTPLAVMQNYGTLLQAPDLTEEKRIEYAKTITDASRRLADMMTNILKLNRLENQQIYPNLTTFDLGEQ
;
A
#
# COMPACT_ATOMS: atom_id res chain seq x y z
N SER A 1 -38.76 -61.84 39.28
CA SER A 1 -37.93 -61.08 38.37
C SER A 1 -37.54 -61.96 37.18
N LYS A 2 -38.10 -61.69 36.02
CA LYS A 2 -37.73 -62.32 34.75
C LYS A 2 -36.43 -61.70 34.26
N GLU A 3 -35.31 -62.42 34.36
CA GLU A 3 -34.10 -62.12 33.59
C GLU A 3 -34.39 -62.40 32.12
N MET A 4 -34.38 -61.40 31.30
CA MET A 4 -34.38 -61.55 29.86
C MET A 4 -33.00 -62.06 29.46
N GLY A 5 -32.87 -63.38 29.30
CA GLY A 5 -31.68 -64.04 28.75
C GLY A 5 -31.52 -63.70 27.28
N LEU A 6 -30.75 -62.66 27.01
CA LEU A 6 -30.28 -62.34 25.66
C LEU A 6 -29.21 -63.39 25.32
N THR A 7 -29.59 -64.42 24.56
CA THR A 7 -28.62 -65.35 23.96
C THR A 7 -27.95 -64.67 22.78
N TYR A 8 -26.71 -64.28 22.98
CA TYR A 8 -25.86 -63.73 21.95
C TYR A 8 -25.39 -64.86 21.03
N THR A 9 -26.01 -65.01 19.88
CA THR A 9 -25.55 -65.90 18.81
C THR A 9 -24.37 -65.21 18.09
N SER A 10 -23.36 -66.00 17.68
CA SER A 10 -22.17 -65.48 16.97
C SER A 10 -22.52 -64.60 15.74
N ASP A 11 -23.62 -64.91 15.05
CA ASP A 11 -24.14 -64.17 13.90
C ASP A 11 -24.65 -62.78 14.32
N ASN A 12 -25.34 -62.67 15.46
CA ASN A 12 -25.83 -61.35 15.96
C ASN A 12 -24.66 -60.45 16.40
N ILE A 13 -23.59 -61.02 16.90
CA ILE A 13 -22.36 -60.27 17.25
C ILE A 13 -21.67 -59.77 16.01
N ALA A 14 -21.59 -60.61 14.96
CA ALA A 14 -20.97 -60.22 13.68
C ALA A 14 -21.77 -59.15 12.95
N GLU A 15 -23.11 -59.19 12.97
CA GLU A 15 -23.95 -58.12 12.40
C GLU A 15 -23.84 -56.84 13.20
N ALA A 16 -23.87 -56.87 14.52
CA ALA A 16 -23.68 -55.71 15.36
C ALA A 16 -22.29 -55.07 15.15
N ALA A 17 -21.24 -55.88 14.97
CA ALA A 17 -19.90 -55.40 14.64
C ALA A 17 -19.83 -54.69 13.28
N LYS A 18 -20.48 -55.23 12.24
CA LYS A 18 -20.57 -54.61 10.89
C LYS A 18 -21.29 -53.28 10.96
N ILE A 19 -22.43 -53.19 11.63
CA ILE A 19 -23.21 -51.96 11.78
C ILE A 19 -22.39 -50.90 12.54
N THR A 20 -21.73 -51.30 13.64
CA THR A 20 -20.86 -50.41 14.40
C THR A 20 -19.70 -49.90 13.55
N PHE A 21 -19.03 -50.78 12.82
CA PHE A 21 -17.95 -50.39 11.92
C PHE A 21 -18.45 -49.40 10.84
N LEU A 22 -19.59 -49.68 10.22
CA LEU A 22 -20.19 -48.79 9.21
C LEU A 22 -20.50 -47.41 9.80
N ASN A 23 -21.09 -47.36 11.00
CA ASN A 23 -21.37 -46.10 11.72
C ASN A 23 -20.08 -45.30 11.99
N VAL A 24 -19.01 -45.94 12.44
CA VAL A 24 -17.73 -45.30 12.68
C VAL A 24 -17.14 -44.71 11.40
N VAL A 25 -17.23 -45.45 10.30
CA VAL A 25 -16.78 -44.98 8.98
C VAL A 25 -17.59 -43.74 8.55
N ILE A 26 -18.92 -43.81 8.64
CA ILE A 26 -19.81 -42.69 8.27
C ILE A 26 -19.50 -41.45 9.11
N ILE A 27 -19.41 -41.61 10.41
CA ILE A 27 -19.11 -40.48 11.34
C ILE A 27 -17.75 -39.89 10.99
N THR A 28 -16.74 -40.73 10.73
CA THR A 28 -15.39 -40.27 10.38
C THR A 28 -15.41 -39.46 9.07
N VAL A 29 -16.13 -39.93 8.05
CA VAL A 29 -16.26 -39.20 6.77
C VAL A 29 -16.99 -37.89 6.96
N LEU A 30 -18.07 -37.86 7.75
CA LEU A 30 -18.80 -36.63 8.06
C LEU A 30 -17.92 -35.60 8.79
N PHE A 31 -17.16 -36.07 9.80
CA PHE A 31 -16.24 -35.18 10.53
C PHE A 31 -15.16 -34.61 9.61
N LYS A 32 -14.54 -35.45 8.79
CA LYS A 32 -13.50 -35.01 7.85
C LYS A 32 -14.03 -33.99 6.82
N THR A 33 -15.23 -34.23 6.31
CA THR A 33 -15.88 -33.32 5.35
C THR A 33 -16.22 -31.99 6.02
N ALA A 34 -16.79 -32.02 7.22
CA ALA A 34 -17.10 -30.83 7.99
C ALA A 34 -15.83 -30.00 8.33
N ASP A 35 -14.76 -30.67 8.74
CA ASP A 35 -13.49 -30.01 9.07
C ASP A 35 -12.81 -29.41 7.81
N PHE A 36 -12.87 -30.10 6.68
CA PHE A 36 -12.40 -29.60 5.39
C PHE A 36 -13.15 -28.33 4.95
N ILE A 37 -14.49 -28.33 5.05
CA ILE A 37 -15.33 -27.18 4.71
C ILE A 37 -15.03 -26.02 5.65
N ARG A 38 -14.94 -26.29 6.95
CA ARG A 38 -14.62 -25.28 7.96
C ARG A 38 -13.28 -24.64 7.69
N ARG A 39 -12.22 -25.42 7.46
CA ARG A 39 -10.87 -24.92 7.15
C ARG A 39 -10.87 -24.04 5.90
N ARG A 40 -11.57 -24.47 4.86
CA ARG A 40 -11.64 -23.73 3.60
C ARG A 40 -12.31 -22.35 3.74
N ILE A 41 -13.36 -22.26 4.58
CA ILE A 41 -14.09 -21.02 4.79
C ILE A 41 -13.39 -20.12 5.80
N MET A 42 -12.90 -20.68 6.91
CA MET A 42 -12.37 -19.91 8.04
C MET A 42 -10.90 -19.55 7.91
N VAL A 43 -10.13 -20.26 7.07
CA VAL A 43 -8.69 -20.02 6.94
C VAL A 43 -8.30 -19.71 5.50
N ASP A 44 -8.58 -20.64 4.57
CA ASP A 44 -8.03 -20.53 3.21
C ASP A 44 -8.55 -19.29 2.45
N ARG A 45 -9.83 -18.97 2.59
CA ARG A 45 -10.45 -17.79 1.95
C ARG A 45 -9.93 -16.46 2.50
N PRO A 46 -9.91 -16.21 3.82
CA PRO A 46 -9.35 -14.98 4.39
C PRO A 46 -7.87 -14.81 4.06
N VAL A 47 -7.07 -15.87 4.19
CA VAL A 47 -5.64 -15.84 3.84
C VAL A 47 -5.45 -15.45 2.37
N LYS A 48 -6.21 -16.07 1.47
CA LYS A 48 -6.14 -15.74 0.04
C LYS A 48 -6.52 -14.27 -0.21
N MET A 49 -7.60 -13.77 0.39
CA MET A 49 -8.01 -12.37 0.25
C MET A 49 -6.91 -11.39 0.68
N ILE A 50 -6.28 -11.65 1.81
CA ILE A 50 -5.17 -10.83 2.34
C ILE A 50 -3.97 -10.89 1.40
N THR A 51 -3.59 -12.10 0.95
CA THR A 51 -2.45 -12.30 0.04
C THR A 51 -2.69 -11.62 -1.32
N ASP A 52 -3.89 -11.76 -1.89
CA ASP A 52 -4.25 -11.13 -3.16
C ASP A 52 -4.22 -9.59 -3.04
N ALA A 53 -4.71 -9.05 -1.91
CA ALA A 53 -4.66 -7.62 -1.65
C ALA A 53 -3.21 -7.12 -1.53
N ALA A 54 -2.38 -7.81 -0.75
CA ALA A 54 -0.96 -7.47 -0.60
C ALA A 54 -0.23 -7.52 -1.95
N GLN A 55 -0.51 -8.53 -2.78
CA GLN A 55 0.08 -8.63 -4.12
C GLN A 55 -0.32 -7.48 -5.03
N ARG A 56 -1.57 -7.03 -4.98
CA ARG A 56 -2.04 -5.87 -5.75
C ARG A 56 -1.36 -4.59 -5.29
N ILE A 57 -1.23 -4.38 -3.98
CA ILE A 57 -0.50 -3.23 -3.41
C ILE A 57 0.96 -3.24 -3.88
N MET A 58 1.64 -4.39 -3.85
CA MET A 58 3.01 -4.52 -4.35
C MET A 58 3.14 -4.17 -5.84
N ASN A 59 2.09 -4.39 -6.62
CA ASN A 59 2.01 -4.02 -8.03
C ASN A 59 1.55 -2.56 -8.28
N GLY A 60 1.43 -1.75 -7.22
CA GLY A 60 1.07 -0.33 -7.32
C GLY A 60 -0.43 -0.04 -7.32
N ASP A 61 -1.27 -1.03 -7.11
CA ASP A 61 -2.73 -0.81 -6.99
C ASP A 61 -3.10 -0.54 -5.52
N PHE A 62 -3.01 0.71 -5.13
CA PHE A 62 -3.34 1.17 -3.77
C PHE A 62 -4.84 1.39 -3.55
N SER A 63 -5.67 1.19 -4.57
CA SER A 63 -7.14 1.31 -4.44
C SER A 63 -7.77 0.08 -3.80
N VAL A 64 -7.05 -1.02 -3.71
CA VAL A 64 -7.54 -2.28 -3.13
C VAL A 64 -7.88 -2.11 -1.66
N ARG A 65 -9.00 -2.76 -1.25
CA ARG A 65 -9.39 -2.83 0.17
C ARG A 65 -9.80 -4.26 0.51
N VAL A 66 -9.27 -4.76 1.61
CA VAL A 66 -9.66 -6.03 2.22
C VAL A 66 -11.00 -5.82 2.92
N LYS A 67 -11.99 -6.64 2.56
CA LYS A 67 -13.32 -6.59 3.16
C LYS A 67 -13.33 -7.32 4.50
N HIS A 68 -14.16 -6.81 5.42
CA HIS A 68 -14.39 -7.44 6.71
C HIS A 68 -15.03 -8.82 6.53
N VAL A 69 -14.49 -9.83 7.21
CA VAL A 69 -15.02 -11.18 7.21
C VAL A 69 -15.85 -11.37 8.48
N HIS A 70 -17.13 -11.73 8.30
CA HIS A 70 -18.05 -11.98 9.42
C HIS A 70 -17.93 -13.45 9.87
N GLY A 71 -17.89 -13.67 11.17
CA GLY A 71 -17.87 -14.99 11.78
C GLY A 71 -17.05 -15.02 13.07
N SER A 72 -17.37 -15.96 13.94
CA SER A 72 -16.62 -16.16 15.19
C SER A 72 -15.18 -16.61 14.89
N GLY A 73 -14.20 -15.95 15.51
CA GLY A 73 -12.78 -16.23 15.32
C GLY A 73 -12.13 -15.54 14.12
N MET A 74 -12.84 -14.58 13.48
CA MET A 74 -12.32 -13.80 12.35
C MET A 74 -11.64 -12.49 12.76
N GLU A 75 -11.64 -12.15 14.04
CA GLU A 75 -11.12 -10.89 14.58
C GLU A 75 -9.66 -10.64 14.18
N GLY A 76 -8.81 -11.69 14.26
CA GLY A 76 -7.40 -11.59 13.86
C GLY A 76 -7.21 -11.32 12.37
N PHE A 77 -8.02 -11.94 11.50
CA PHE A 77 -7.99 -11.67 10.06
C PHE A 77 -8.49 -10.27 9.72
N ASN A 78 -9.51 -9.79 10.42
CA ASN A 78 -10.04 -8.45 10.24
C ASN A 78 -9.02 -7.38 10.65
N GLN A 79 -8.31 -7.58 11.77
CA GLN A 79 -7.24 -6.69 12.21
C GLN A 79 -6.08 -6.62 11.19
N ILE A 80 -5.70 -7.75 10.60
CA ILE A 80 -4.71 -7.78 9.51
C ILE A 80 -5.25 -7.04 8.29
N GLY A 81 -6.52 -7.27 7.93
CA GLY A 81 -7.19 -6.59 6.83
C GLY A 81 -7.23 -5.08 6.99
N GLU A 82 -7.52 -4.58 8.18
CA GLU A 82 -7.48 -3.15 8.54
C GLU A 82 -6.08 -2.58 8.41
N SER A 83 -5.07 -3.32 8.89
CA SER A 83 -3.65 -2.91 8.77
C SER A 83 -3.22 -2.81 7.30
N ILE A 84 -3.63 -3.75 6.46
CA ILE A 84 -3.39 -3.73 5.01
C ILE A 84 -4.11 -2.54 4.36
N ASN A 85 -5.34 -2.25 4.76
CA ASN A 85 -6.10 -1.11 4.25
C ASN A 85 -5.46 0.23 4.63
N ALA A 86 -5.01 0.38 5.87
CA ALA A 86 -4.28 1.56 6.32
C ALA A 86 -2.96 1.75 5.56
N MET A 87 -2.20 0.66 5.34
CA MET A 87 -0.99 0.69 4.53
C MET A 87 -1.28 1.11 3.07
N ALA A 88 -2.34 0.58 2.45
CA ALA A 88 -2.73 0.94 1.09
C ALA A 88 -3.11 2.43 0.98
N GLU A 89 -3.76 2.98 2.00
CA GLU A 89 -4.15 4.39 2.06
C GLU A 89 -2.93 5.30 2.18
N GLU A 90 -1.99 4.97 3.07
CA GLU A 90 -0.74 5.70 3.24
C GLU A 90 0.09 5.71 1.95
N LEU A 91 0.25 4.54 1.30
CA LEU A 91 0.96 4.43 0.03
C LEU A 91 0.28 5.20 -1.09
N SER A 92 -1.06 5.22 -1.13
CA SER A 92 -1.83 6.03 -2.09
C SER A 92 -1.58 7.51 -1.89
N SER A 93 -1.53 7.97 -0.64
CA SER A 93 -1.26 9.37 -0.29
C SER A 93 0.15 9.77 -0.72
N VAL A 94 1.15 8.94 -0.45
CA VAL A 94 2.55 9.17 -0.86
C VAL A 94 2.67 9.25 -2.37
N GLU A 95 2.01 8.35 -3.13
CA GLU A 95 2.05 8.35 -4.60
C GLU A 95 1.36 9.57 -5.19
N THR A 96 0.25 10.02 -4.59
CA THR A 96 -0.43 11.25 -4.98
C THR A 96 0.48 12.46 -4.77
N LEU A 97 1.05 12.60 -3.58
CA LEU A 97 2.00 13.68 -3.27
C LEU A 97 3.19 13.70 -4.23
N ARG A 98 3.75 12.52 -4.54
CA ARG A 98 4.84 12.39 -5.50
C ARG A 98 4.45 12.84 -6.90
N THR A 99 3.27 12.46 -7.36
CA THR A 99 2.76 12.83 -8.68
C THR A 99 2.51 14.33 -8.76
N ASP A 100 1.87 14.91 -7.75
CA ASP A 100 1.62 16.34 -7.66
C ASP A 100 2.92 17.15 -7.57
N PHE A 101 3.89 16.66 -6.82
CA PHE A 101 5.22 17.26 -6.75
C PHE A 101 5.88 17.32 -8.13
N ILE A 102 5.92 16.20 -8.86
CA ILE A 102 6.51 16.15 -10.21
C ILE A 102 5.77 17.08 -11.17
N ALA A 103 4.43 17.12 -11.12
CA ALA A 103 3.63 18.00 -11.95
C ALA A 103 3.93 19.48 -11.66
N ASN A 104 3.95 19.86 -10.39
CA ASN A 104 4.23 21.23 -9.94
C ASN A 104 5.65 21.67 -10.35
N VAL A 105 6.65 20.83 -10.09
CA VAL A 105 8.05 21.11 -10.50
C VAL A 105 8.12 21.31 -12.02
N SER A 106 7.46 20.44 -12.79
CA SER A 106 7.45 20.54 -14.26
C SER A 106 6.83 21.86 -14.74
N HIS A 107 5.73 22.28 -14.12
CA HIS A 107 5.07 23.55 -14.42
C HIS A 107 5.96 24.76 -14.08
N GLU A 108 6.55 24.77 -12.90
CA GLU A 108 7.42 25.84 -12.42
C GLU A 108 8.72 25.95 -13.24
N MET A 109 9.23 24.84 -13.77
CA MET A 109 10.38 24.85 -14.69
C MET A 109 10.03 25.34 -16.10
N LYS A 110 8.83 25.01 -16.59
CA LYS A 110 8.40 25.38 -17.95
C LYS A 110 8.31 26.90 -18.15
N THR A 111 7.88 27.63 -17.14
CA THR A 111 7.70 29.08 -17.21
C THR A 111 9.02 29.83 -17.46
N PRO A 112 10.08 29.70 -16.63
CA PRO A 112 11.35 30.37 -16.88
C PRO A 112 12.01 29.89 -18.19
N LEU A 113 11.84 28.63 -18.54
CA LEU A 113 12.36 28.09 -19.82
C LEU A 113 11.70 28.74 -21.01
N ALA A 114 10.37 28.91 -20.99
CA ALA A 114 9.65 29.61 -22.04
C ALA A 114 10.07 31.08 -22.16
N VAL A 115 10.29 31.76 -21.04
CA VAL A 115 10.83 33.13 -21.02
C VAL A 115 12.20 33.18 -21.68
N MET A 116 13.12 32.29 -21.29
CA MET A 116 14.46 32.26 -21.92
C MET A 116 14.40 31.97 -23.42
N GLN A 117 13.57 31.05 -23.88
CA GLN A 117 13.40 30.73 -25.30
C GLN A 117 12.83 31.92 -26.06
N ASN A 118 11.76 32.56 -25.55
CA ASN A 118 11.12 33.68 -26.23
C ASN A 118 12.06 34.88 -26.36
N TYR A 119 12.71 35.29 -25.26
CA TYR A 119 13.63 36.42 -25.28
C TYR A 119 14.93 36.09 -26.06
N GLY A 120 15.39 34.83 -26.02
CA GLY A 120 16.48 34.36 -26.84
C GLY A 120 16.19 34.44 -28.37
N THR A 121 14.94 34.17 -28.75
CA THR A 121 14.49 34.35 -30.14
C THR A 121 14.42 35.84 -30.50
N LEU A 122 13.88 36.67 -29.61
CA LEU A 122 13.81 38.12 -29.84
C LEU A 122 15.19 38.76 -29.95
N LEU A 123 16.21 38.29 -29.25
CA LEU A 123 17.60 38.73 -29.33
C LEU A 123 18.23 38.52 -30.73
N GLN A 124 17.68 37.62 -31.52
CA GLN A 124 18.19 37.33 -32.88
C GLN A 124 17.67 38.31 -33.93
N ALA A 125 16.78 39.24 -33.56
CA ALA A 125 16.28 40.25 -34.49
C ALA A 125 17.39 41.20 -34.92
N PRO A 126 17.58 41.47 -36.24
CA PRO A 126 18.68 42.27 -36.74
C PRO A 126 18.59 43.76 -36.36
N ASP A 127 17.36 44.30 -36.22
CA ASP A 127 17.10 45.73 -35.99
C ASP A 127 16.83 46.06 -34.51
N LEU A 128 17.38 45.26 -33.58
CA LEU A 128 17.19 45.46 -32.17
C LEU A 128 18.05 46.62 -31.65
N THR A 129 17.42 47.55 -30.92
CA THR A 129 18.16 48.62 -30.24
C THR A 129 19.01 48.07 -29.12
N GLU A 130 20.09 48.78 -28.76
CA GLU A 130 21.00 48.31 -27.69
C GLU A 130 20.30 48.24 -26.34
N GLU A 131 19.38 49.17 -26.04
CA GLU A 131 18.57 49.14 -24.81
C GLU A 131 17.73 47.87 -24.72
N LYS A 132 17.03 47.48 -25.78
CA LYS A 132 16.24 46.26 -25.83
C LYS A 132 17.11 45.00 -25.76
N ARG A 133 18.29 45.04 -26.36
CA ARG A 133 19.25 43.94 -26.29
C ARG A 133 19.67 43.66 -24.85
N ILE A 134 20.00 44.73 -24.12
CA ILE A 134 20.36 44.65 -22.68
C ILE A 134 19.17 44.19 -21.83
N GLU A 135 17.96 44.71 -22.09
CA GLU A 135 16.73 44.31 -21.37
C GLU A 135 16.44 42.82 -21.58
N TYR A 136 16.49 42.31 -22.80
CA TYR A 136 16.23 40.91 -23.10
C TYR A 136 17.29 39.99 -22.50
N ALA A 137 18.56 40.34 -22.59
CA ALA A 137 19.66 39.61 -21.97
C ALA A 137 19.51 39.55 -20.46
N LYS A 138 19.09 40.65 -19.82
CA LYS A 138 18.79 40.67 -18.37
C LYS A 138 17.64 39.74 -18.01
N THR A 139 16.55 39.77 -18.79
CA THR A 139 15.38 38.92 -18.58
C THR A 139 15.73 37.43 -18.64
N ILE A 140 16.59 37.04 -19.63
CA ILE A 140 17.10 35.67 -19.73
C ILE A 140 17.93 35.30 -18.50
N THR A 141 18.83 36.20 -18.06
CA THR A 141 19.70 35.97 -16.91
C THR A 141 18.87 35.79 -15.63
N ASP A 142 17.83 36.60 -15.42
CA ASP A 142 16.96 36.55 -14.27
C ASP A 142 16.11 35.26 -14.29
N ALA A 143 15.61 34.83 -15.46
CA ALA A 143 14.91 33.55 -15.61
C ALA A 143 15.84 32.34 -15.34
N SER A 144 17.06 32.38 -15.81
CA SER A 144 18.09 31.38 -15.55
C SER A 144 18.42 31.25 -14.06
N ARG A 145 18.56 32.39 -13.35
CA ARG A 145 18.81 32.40 -11.90
C ARG A 145 17.64 31.78 -11.12
N ARG A 146 16.40 32.13 -11.47
CA ARG A 146 15.21 31.51 -10.85
C ARG A 146 15.19 29.99 -11.02
N LEU A 147 15.54 29.50 -12.21
CA LEU A 147 15.62 28.06 -12.49
C LEU A 147 16.71 27.38 -11.64
N ALA A 148 17.89 28.01 -11.51
CA ALA A 148 18.99 27.50 -10.69
C ALA A 148 18.62 27.44 -9.19
N ASP A 149 17.94 28.48 -8.69
CA ASP A 149 17.46 28.52 -7.31
C ASP A 149 16.43 27.42 -7.04
N MET A 150 15.49 27.21 -7.95
CA MET A 150 14.52 26.12 -7.87
C MET A 150 15.20 24.75 -7.83
N MET A 151 16.14 24.47 -8.73
CA MET A 151 16.91 23.22 -8.74
C MET A 151 17.65 23.01 -7.41
N THR A 152 18.23 24.08 -6.87
CA THR A 152 18.93 24.03 -5.58
C THR A 152 17.97 23.66 -4.45
N ASN A 153 16.76 24.23 -4.44
CA ASN A 153 15.74 23.92 -3.44
C ASN A 153 15.23 22.47 -3.54
N ILE A 154 15.04 21.95 -4.75
CA ILE A 154 14.67 20.55 -4.99
C ILE A 154 15.77 19.61 -4.47
N LEU A 155 17.05 19.92 -4.74
CA LEU A 155 18.17 19.11 -4.22
C LEU A 155 18.27 19.16 -2.70
N LYS A 156 18.00 20.31 -2.07
CA LYS A 156 17.94 20.42 -0.61
C LYS A 156 16.82 19.58 -0.03
N LEU A 157 15.62 19.63 -0.63
CA LEU A 157 14.48 18.81 -0.21
C LEU A 157 14.81 17.32 -0.30
N ASN A 158 15.35 16.87 -1.44
CA ASN A 158 15.76 15.46 -1.62
C ASN A 158 16.80 15.01 -0.61
N ARG A 159 17.76 15.89 -0.23
CA ARG A 159 18.71 15.59 0.84
C ARG A 159 18.05 15.43 2.20
N LEU A 160 17.07 16.28 2.52
CA LEU A 160 16.33 16.20 3.79
C LEU A 160 15.48 14.92 3.87
N GLU A 161 14.83 14.53 2.78
CA GLU A 161 14.06 13.28 2.72
C GLU A 161 14.95 12.03 2.88
N ASN A 162 16.16 12.05 2.35
CA ASN A 162 17.09 10.92 2.40
C ASN A 162 17.99 10.92 3.65
N GLN A 163 18.03 12.00 4.41
CA GLN A 163 18.73 12.02 5.69
C GLN A 163 17.79 11.49 6.78
N GLN A 164 18.19 10.39 7.42
CA GLN A 164 17.65 10.04 8.73
C GLN A 164 18.02 11.18 9.69
N ILE A 165 17.06 12.09 9.90
CA ILE A 165 17.24 13.20 10.84
C ILE A 165 17.23 12.59 12.23
N TYR A 166 18.39 12.26 12.78
CA TYR A 166 18.55 12.05 14.21
C TYR A 166 18.57 13.45 14.86
N PRO A 167 17.50 13.86 15.57
CA PRO A 167 17.50 15.15 16.24
C PRO A 167 18.61 15.17 17.29
N ASN A 168 19.61 15.98 17.05
CA ASN A 168 20.64 16.26 18.05
C ASN A 168 20.04 17.22 19.06
N LEU A 169 19.43 16.70 20.12
CA LEU A 169 18.78 17.51 21.17
C LEU A 169 19.91 18.17 21.97
N THR A 170 20.18 19.43 21.65
CA THR A 170 20.99 20.32 22.50
C THR A 170 20.07 21.16 23.37
N THR A 171 20.23 21.07 24.68
CA THR A 171 19.61 22.00 25.61
C THR A 171 20.33 23.36 25.53
N PHE A 172 19.60 24.42 25.22
CA PHE A 172 20.10 25.79 25.27
C PHE A 172 19.25 26.59 26.24
N ASP A 173 19.88 27.54 26.95
CA ASP A 173 19.19 28.44 27.87
C ASP A 173 18.57 29.60 27.07
N LEU A 174 17.25 29.77 27.17
CA LEU A 174 16.50 30.86 26.53
C LEU A 174 16.73 32.21 27.19
N GLY A 175 17.42 32.26 28.34
CA GLY A 175 17.67 33.49 29.10
C GLY A 175 18.95 34.25 28.69
N GLU A 176 19.79 33.68 27.81
CA GLU A 176 21.03 34.33 27.34
C GLU A 176 20.96 34.98 25.94
N GLN A 177 19.77 35.24 25.40
CA GLN A 177 19.60 36.00 24.14
C GLN A 177 19.14 37.43 24.37
#